data_573f78fb59484d4b28cbbaf99fc64728
#
_entry.id   573f78fb59484d4b28cbbaf99fc64728
#
_cell.length_a   1.000
_cell.length_b   1.000
_cell.length_c   1.000
_cell.angle_alpha   90.00
_cell.angle_beta   90.00
_cell.angle_gamma   90.00
#
_symmetry.space_group_name_H-M   'P 1'
#
loop_
_entity.id
_entity.type
_entity.pdbx_description
1 polymer ?
#
loop_
_entity_poly.entity_id
_entity_poly.type
_entity_poly.pdbx_seq_one_letter_code
_entity_poly.pdbx_strand_id
1 'polypeptide(L)'
;MNAEEFVTIFKKEKDSLLNDYINSQGTMVSKLISDLKLNKKQKNIIEKIVNEILTDAFYTILLGLDGSANIGGVQQIYKIYDENENLISDCGDIEAATYEFFLGK
;
A
#
# COMPACT_ATOMS: atom_id res chain seq x y z
N MET A 1 -7.06 -7.72 16.48
CA MET A 1 -6.29 -6.77 15.62
C MET A 1 -6.99 -5.43 15.60
N ASN A 2 -6.26 -4.36 15.80
CA ASN A 2 -6.82 -3.02 15.69
C ASN A 2 -6.43 -2.38 14.35
N ALA A 3 -6.88 -1.16 14.11
CA ALA A 3 -6.62 -0.47 12.84
C ALA A 3 -5.13 -0.23 12.61
N GLU A 4 -4.37 0.13 13.67
CA GLU A 4 -2.93 0.34 13.52
C GLU A 4 -2.22 -0.94 13.09
N GLU A 5 -2.55 -2.07 13.71
CA GLU A 5 -1.98 -3.36 13.33
C GLU A 5 -2.35 -3.74 11.91
N PHE A 6 -3.60 -3.51 11.53
CA PHE A 6 -4.09 -3.78 10.18
C PHE A 6 -3.31 -2.97 9.14
N VAL A 7 -3.18 -1.67 9.36
CA VAL A 7 -2.45 -0.80 8.42
C VAL A 7 -0.96 -1.13 8.41
N THR A 8 -0.40 -1.52 9.55
CA THR A 8 1.01 -1.90 9.63
C THR A 8 1.32 -3.10 8.73
N ILE A 9 0.44 -4.11 8.70
CA ILE A 9 0.69 -5.25 7.81
C ILE A 9 0.56 -4.86 6.33
N PHE A 10 -0.32 -3.92 6.01
CA PHE A 10 -0.40 -3.38 4.65
C PHE A 10 0.88 -2.64 4.28
N LYS A 11 1.44 -1.85 5.21
CA LYS A 11 2.69 -1.15 4.97
C LYS A 11 3.85 -2.12 4.74
N LYS A 12 3.90 -3.18 5.53
CA LYS A 12 4.91 -4.24 5.35
C LYS A 12 4.75 -4.92 4.00
N GLU A 13 3.53 -5.19 3.58
CA GLU A 13 3.28 -5.79 2.29
C GLU A 13 3.73 -4.87 1.16
N LYS A 14 3.42 -3.59 1.26
CA LYS A 14 3.83 -2.59 0.28
C LYS A 14 5.36 -2.53 0.17
N ASP A 15 6.05 -2.50 1.29
CA ASP A 15 7.51 -2.44 1.30
C ASP A 15 8.13 -3.72 0.74
N SER A 16 7.51 -4.87 1.02
CA SER A 16 7.94 -6.15 0.48
C SER A 16 7.77 -6.21 -1.04
N LEU A 17 6.64 -5.71 -1.55
CA LEU A 17 6.40 -5.65 -3.00
C LEU A 17 7.42 -4.74 -3.69
N LEU A 18 7.69 -3.58 -3.10
CA LEU A 18 8.68 -2.67 -3.65
C LEU A 18 10.04 -3.35 -3.77
N ASN A 19 10.46 -4.04 -2.71
CA ASN A 19 11.73 -4.75 -2.71
C ASN A 19 11.74 -5.85 -3.78
N ASP A 20 10.66 -6.61 -3.92
CA ASP A 20 10.56 -7.66 -4.91
C ASP A 20 10.65 -7.11 -6.34
N TYR A 21 10.01 -5.97 -6.58
CA TYR A 21 10.00 -5.36 -7.92
C TYR A 21 11.34 -4.77 -8.31
N ILE A 22 12.07 -4.23 -7.34
CA ILE A 22 13.31 -3.50 -7.63
C ILE A 22 14.55 -4.39 -7.46
N ASN A 23 14.58 -5.23 -6.44
CA ASN A 23 15.80 -5.93 -6.04
C ASN A 23 15.80 -7.43 -6.28
N SER A 24 14.66 -8.03 -6.60
CA SER A 24 14.62 -9.46 -6.91
C SER A 24 14.54 -9.66 -8.42
N GLN A 25 14.54 -10.91 -8.86
CA GLN A 25 14.40 -11.23 -10.27
C GLN A 25 13.23 -12.17 -10.51
N GLY A 26 12.39 -12.34 -9.49
CA GLY A 26 11.32 -13.33 -9.52
C GLY A 26 9.98 -12.83 -10.00
N THR A 27 9.82 -11.53 -10.27
CA THR A 27 8.53 -10.96 -10.66
C THR A 27 8.56 -10.48 -12.10
N MET A 28 7.40 -10.37 -12.71
CA MET A 28 7.28 -9.81 -14.05
C MET A 28 7.77 -8.36 -14.08
N VAL A 29 7.45 -7.59 -13.03
CA VAL A 29 7.88 -6.19 -12.93
C VAL A 29 9.41 -6.10 -12.91
N SER A 30 10.06 -6.91 -12.07
CA SER A 30 11.53 -6.89 -11.99
C SER A 30 12.17 -7.32 -13.30
N LYS A 31 11.56 -8.26 -14.01
CA LYS A 31 12.05 -8.69 -15.32
C LYS A 31 11.94 -7.57 -16.34
N LEU A 32 10.80 -6.89 -16.40
CA LEU A 32 10.60 -5.78 -17.34
C LEU A 32 11.57 -4.64 -17.06
N ILE A 33 11.79 -4.32 -15.79
CA ILE A 33 12.75 -3.29 -15.42
C ILE A 33 14.16 -3.70 -15.85
N SER A 34 14.53 -4.95 -15.61
CA SER A 34 15.84 -5.47 -16.00
C SER A 34 16.05 -5.38 -17.51
N ASP A 35 15.00 -5.65 -18.29
CA ASP A 35 15.07 -5.60 -19.75
C ASP A 35 15.34 -4.18 -20.30
N LEU A 36 15.05 -3.16 -19.50
CA LEU A 36 15.33 -1.76 -19.89
C LEU A 36 16.81 -1.43 -19.86
N LYS A 37 17.61 -2.22 -19.15
CA LYS A 37 19.06 -2.02 -19.04
C LYS A 37 19.43 -0.61 -18.58
N LEU A 38 18.79 -0.19 -17.49
CA LEU A 38 18.96 1.16 -16.96
C LEU A 38 20.32 1.32 -16.27
N ASN A 39 20.86 2.54 -16.34
CA ASN A 39 22.01 2.87 -15.51
C ASN A 39 21.55 3.12 -14.05
N LYS A 40 22.51 3.36 -13.17
CA LYS A 40 22.21 3.51 -11.75
C LYS A 40 21.27 4.68 -11.45
N LYS A 41 21.49 5.80 -12.12
CA LYS A 41 20.65 6.99 -11.92
C LYS A 41 19.21 6.73 -12.35
N GLN A 42 19.04 6.10 -13.51
CA GLN A 42 17.73 5.75 -14.03
C GLN A 42 17.04 4.73 -13.14
N LYS A 43 17.79 3.76 -12.62
CA LYS A 43 17.23 2.75 -11.72
C LYS A 43 16.72 3.38 -10.43
N ASN A 44 17.44 4.38 -9.89
CA ASN A 44 16.98 5.09 -8.71
C ASN A 44 15.67 5.85 -8.98
N ILE A 45 15.52 6.41 -10.17
CA ILE A 45 14.29 7.10 -10.55
C ILE A 45 13.13 6.10 -10.67
N ILE A 46 13.36 4.95 -11.29
CA ILE A 46 12.35 3.91 -11.41
C ILE A 46 11.91 3.43 -10.03
N GLU A 47 12.84 3.25 -9.11
CA GLU A 47 12.51 2.85 -7.75
C GLU A 47 11.58 3.87 -7.08
N LYS A 48 11.85 5.16 -7.26
CA LYS A 48 10.98 6.22 -6.72
C LYS A 48 9.60 6.17 -7.34
N ILE A 49 9.53 5.96 -8.65
CA ILE A 49 8.24 5.88 -9.35
C ILE A 49 7.43 4.70 -8.81
N VAL A 50 8.04 3.53 -8.71
CA VAL A 50 7.35 2.34 -8.22
C VAL A 50 6.89 2.54 -6.78
N ASN A 51 7.74 3.14 -5.94
CA ASN A 51 7.38 3.44 -4.57
C ASN A 51 6.18 4.38 -4.49
N GLU A 52 6.15 5.43 -5.31
CA GLU A 52 5.02 6.37 -5.33
C GLU A 52 3.74 5.70 -5.81
N ILE A 53 3.82 4.87 -6.83
CA ILE A 53 2.66 4.13 -7.33
C ILE A 53 2.09 3.23 -6.25
N LEU A 54 2.95 2.46 -5.57
CA LEU A 54 2.50 1.56 -4.52
C LEU A 54 1.93 2.33 -3.33
N THR A 55 2.57 3.43 -2.96
CA THR A 55 2.08 4.27 -1.87
C THR A 55 0.68 4.80 -2.19
N ASP A 56 0.50 5.36 -3.38
CA ASP A 56 -0.80 5.89 -3.79
C ASP A 56 -1.87 4.82 -3.83
N ALA A 57 -1.53 3.66 -4.40
CA ALA A 57 -2.49 2.56 -4.54
C ALA A 57 -2.94 2.04 -3.17
N PHE A 58 -1.98 1.77 -2.29
CA PHE A 58 -2.30 1.26 -0.96
C PHE A 58 -3.06 2.29 -0.14
N TYR A 59 -2.61 3.54 -0.20
CA TYR A 59 -3.25 4.64 0.54
C TYR A 59 -4.70 4.80 0.10
N THR A 60 -4.95 4.86 -1.21
CA THR A 60 -6.28 5.06 -1.75
C THR A 60 -7.22 3.90 -1.39
N ILE A 61 -6.74 2.67 -1.49
CA ILE A 61 -7.53 1.49 -1.14
C ILE A 61 -7.88 1.48 0.35
N LEU A 62 -6.90 1.77 1.20
CA LEU A 62 -7.14 1.79 2.65
C LEU A 62 -8.15 2.86 3.04
N LEU A 63 -8.07 4.04 2.42
CA LEU A 63 -9.06 5.10 2.68
C LEU A 63 -10.45 4.68 2.21
N GLY A 64 -10.52 3.96 1.09
CA GLY A 64 -11.79 3.42 0.63
C GLY A 64 -12.36 2.39 1.59
N LEU A 65 -11.51 1.54 2.14
CA LEU A 65 -11.94 0.53 3.13
C LEU A 65 -12.41 1.17 4.44
N ASP A 66 -11.90 2.35 4.75
CA ASP A 66 -12.34 3.10 5.92
C ASP A 66 -13.68 3.82 5.69
N GLY A 67 -14.11 3.90 4.45
CA GLY A 67 -15.33 4.63 4.08
C GLY A 67 -15.11 6.11 3.83
N SER A 68 -13.86 6.58 3.92
CA SER A 68 -13.56 8.01 3.73
C SER A 68 -13.25 8.39 2.30
N ALA A 69 -13.18 7.42 1.40
CA ALA A 69 -12.95 7.66 -0.02
C ALA A 69 -13.71 6.64 -0.85
N ASN A 70 -13.82 6.92 -2.17
CA ASN A 70 -14.47 5.99 -3.09
C ASN A 70 -13.52 4.88 -3.52
N ILE A 71 -14.08 3.70 -3.79
CA ILE A 71 -13.37 2.65 -4.50
C ILE A 71 -14.18 2.37 -5.76
N GLY A 72 -13.54 2.52 -6.91
CA GLY A 72 -14.23 2.31 -8.18
C GLY A 72 -15.39 3.27 -8.41
N GLY A 73 -15.33 4.46 -7.84
CA GLY A 73 -16.38 5.45 -7.96
C GLY A 73 -17.53 5.27 -6.98
N VAL A 74 -17.45 4.26 -6.11
CA VAL A 74 -18.51 4.00 -5.14
C VAL A 74 -18.01 4.30 -3.74
N GLN A 75 -18.73 5.14 -3.03
CA GLN A 75 -18.47 5.39 -1.63
C GLN A 75 -19.37 4.50 -0.78
N GLN A 76 -18.74 3.73 0.08
CA GLN A 76 -19.45 2.77 0.92
C GLN A 76 -18.71 2.63 2.24
N ILE A 77 -19.45 2.38 3.30
CA ILE A 77 -18.86 2.07 4.59
C ILE A 77 -18.73 0.56 4.67
N TYR A 78 -17.51 0.09 4.91
CA TYR A 78 -17.24 -1.32 5.08
C TYR A 78 -17.06 -1.65 6.56
N LYS A 79 -17.50 -2.81 6.97
CA LYS A 79 -17.26 -3.31 8.31
C LYS A 79 -16.29 -4.47 8.21
N ILE A 80 -15.07 -4.26 8.68
CA ILE A 80 -13.97 -5.21 8.57
C ILE A 80 -13.67 -5.76 9.95
N TYR A 81 -13.74 -7.07 10.09
CA TYR A 81 -13.50 -7.76 11.35
C TYR A 81 -12.30 -8.68 11.21
N ASP A 82 -11.57 -8.87 12.31
CA ASP A 82 -10.55 -9.92 12.34
C ASP A 82 -11.24 -11.27 12.64
N GLU A 83 -10.43 -12.34 12.76
CA GLU A 83 -10.97 -13.67 12.97
C GLU A 83 -11.63 -13.84 14.35
N ASN A 84 -11.38 -12.93 15.28
CA ASN A 84 -11.96 -12.93 16.60
C ASN A 84 -13.15 -11.97 16.73
N GLU A 85 -13.67 -11.52 15.58
CA GLU A 85 -14.84 -10.65 15.49
C GLU A 85 -14.60 -9.26 16.09
N ASN A 86 -13.34 -8.78 16.11
CA ASN A 86 -13.03 -7.42 16.51
C ASN A 86 -13.17 -6.50 15.30
N LEU A 87 -13.93 -5.42 15.44
CA LEU A 87 -14.12 -4.46 14.36
C LEU A 87 -12.84 -3.64 14.18
N ILE A 88 -12.28 -3.71 12.99
CA ILE A 88 -11.06 -2.98 12.61
C ILE A 88 -11.39 -1.61 12.03
N SER A 89 -12.45 -1.54 11.24
CA SER A 89 -12.81 -0.33 10.48
C SER A 89 -13.74 0.59 11.27
N ASP A 90 -13.43 0.81 12.54
CA ASP A 90 -14.20 1.77 13.33
C ASP A 90 -13.89 3.19 12.84
N CYS A 91 -14.83 4.07 13.06
CA CYS A 91 -14.90 5.42 12.51
C CYS A 91 -13.55 6.15 12.42
N GLY A 92 -12.98 6.21 11.22
CA GLY A 92 -11.77 6.99 10.96
C GLY A 92 -10.45 6.38 11.42
N ASP A 93 -10.48 5.22 12.06
CA ASP A 93 -9.26 4.64 12.62
C ASP A 93 -8.29 4.16 11.55
N ILE A 94 -8.79 3.55 10.47
CA ILE A 94 -7.93 3.12 9.35
C ILE A 94 -7.34 4.34 8.66
N GLU A 95 -8.15 5.39 8.43
CA GLU A 95 -7.67 6.61 7.80
C GLU A 95 -6.53 7.25 8.61
N ALA A 96 -6.71 7.37 9.92
CA ALA A 96 -5.70 7.97 10.78
C ALA A 96 -4.38 7.18 10.75
N ALA A 97 -4.47 5.85 10.85
CA ALA A 97 -3.28 5.01 10.81
C ALA A 97 -2.63 5.04 9.43
N THR A 98 -3.42 5.06 8.37
CA THR A 98 -2.91 5.10 7.00
C THR A 98 -2.14 6.39 6.75
N TYR A 99 -2.68 7.52 7.19
CA TYR A 99 -1.98 8.79 7.08
C TYR A 99 -0.61 8.73 7.78
N GLU A 100 -0.60 8.22 9.00
CA GLU A 100 0.63 8.13 9.79
C GLU A 100 1.67 7.23 9.13
N PHE A 101 1.27 6.02 8.74
CA PHE A 101 2.23 5.01 8.29
C PHE A 101 2.61 5.11 6.81
N PHE A 102 1.76 5.69 5.97
CA PHE A 102 2.04 5.80 4.54
C PHE A 102 2.51 7.18 4.12
N LEU A 103 2.02 8.23 4.75
CA LEU A 103 2.44 9.59 4.42
C LEU A 103 3.49 10.13 5.37
N GLY A 104 3.90 9.30 6.30
CA GLY A 104 5.19 9.44 6.86
C GLY A 104 5.35 10.36 8.03
N LYS A 105 4.34 10.54 8.69
CA LYS A 105 4.67 11.37 9.84
C LYS A 105 3.93 10.90 11.05
#